data_358b1fea508b9b7d5e564e99af6b118a
#
_entry.id   358b1fea508b9b7d5e564e99af6b118a
#
_cell.length_a   1.000
_cell.length_b   1.000
_cell.length_c   1.000
_cell.angle_alpha   90.00
_cell.angle_beta   90.00
_cell.angle_gamma   90.00
#
_symmetry.space_group_name_H-M   'P 1'
#
loop_
_entity.id
_entity.type
_entity.pdbx_description
1 polymer ?
#
loop_
_entity_poly.entity_id
_entity_poly.type
_entity_poly.pdbx_seq_one_letter_code
_entity_poly.pdbx_strand_id
1 'polypeptide(L)'
;MPCSQLLGDGNTEVLDPLAWIHAQQNRVGLMANENVYGWRYYGQERPPFALEPGQGQESVWDYPRPPRIERVSREVIVRVGEVVLAQTHQACRVLETASPPTFYIPRMHVKDEYLYRAGGSSRCEWKGTARYWTVSVPPVVLERVGWSYEDPHPEFESIRGWLSFYPARIECHVGGTRVMAQPGGFYGGWITPDVVGPFKGAPGSSGW
;
A
#
# COMPACT_ATOMS: atom_id res chain seq x y z
N MET A 1 -63.84 5.57 3.68
CA MET A 1 -62.89 6.65 3.38
C MET A 1 -61.50 6.07 3.50
N PRO A 2 -60.71 5.93 2.42
CA PRO A 2 -59.43 5.29 2.47
C PRO A 2 -58.31 6.23 2.90
N CYS A 3 -57.41 5.74 3.73
CA CYS A 3 -56.20 6.41 4.16
C CYS A 3 -55.14 6.28 3.07
N SER A 4 -54.66 7.40 2.53
CA SER A 4 -53.70 7.47 1.45
C SER A 4 -52.27 7.13 1.94
N GLN A 5 -51.63 6.26 1.20
CA GLN A 5 -50.20 5.91 1.32
C GLN A 5 -49.34 7.11 0.94
N LEU A 6 -48.36 7.43 1.76
CA LEU A 6 -47.17 8.18 1.36
C LEU A 6 -46.00 7.18 1.20
N LEU A 7 -45.69 6.90 -0.05
CA LEU A 7 -44.46 6.22 -0.42
C LEU A 7 -43.33 7.25 -0.34
N GLY A 8 -42.44 7.10 0.63
CA GLY A 8 -41.18 7.81 0.69
C GLY A 8 -40.22 7.24 -0.33
N ASP A 9 -39.81 8.05 -1.28
CA ASP A 9 -38.78 7.73 -2.27
C ASP A 9 -37.45 7.52 -1.56
N GLY A 10 -37.09 6.25 -1.40
CA GLY A 10 -35.79 5.84 -0.89
C GLY A 10 -34.69 6.09 -1.92
N ASN A 11 -34.18 7.30 -1.95
CA ASN A 11 -32.96 7.63 -2.69
C ASN A 11 -31.77 7.12 -1.86
N THR A 12 -31.43 5.83 -1.98
CA THR A 12 -30.16 5.32 -1.55
C THR A 12 -29.09 5.86 -2.49
N GLU A 13 -28.50 7.00 -2.15
CA GLU A 13 -27.25 7.43 -2.76
C GLU A 13 -26.23 6.30 -2.58
N VAL A 14 -25.97 5.59 -3.66
CA VAL A 14 -24.82 4.70 -3.76
C VAL A 14 -23.60 5.61 -3.73
N LEU A 15 -23.02 5.76 -2.54
CA LEU A 15 -21.79 6.49 -2.36
C LEU A 15 -20.74 5.88 -3.28
N ASP A 16 -20.35 6.63 -4.32
CA ASP A 16 -19.27 6.25 -5.23
C ASP A 16 -17.98 6.08 -4.39
N PRO A 17 -17.44 4.84 -4.26
CA PRO A 17 -16.20 4.61 -3.52
C PRO A 17 -15.01 5.39 -4.10
N LEU A 18 -15.16 5.91 -5.34
CA LEU A 18 -14.15 6.69 -6.05
C LEU A 18 -14.20 8.18 -5.67
N ALA A 19 -15.38 8.71 -5.32
CA ALA A 19 -15.54 10.13 -4.96
C ALA A 19 -14.66 10.49 -3.73
N TRP A 20 -14.55 9.56 -2.80
CA TRP A 20 -13.73 9.77 -1.59
C TRP A 20 -12.20 9.72 -1.91
N ILE A 21 -11.78 8.83 -2.82
CA ILE A 21 -10.38 8.75 -3.27
C ILE A 21 -9.98 10.03 -4.01
N HIS A 22 -10.85 10.57 -4.88
CA HIS A 22 -10.62 11.83 -5.57
C HIS A 22 -10.59 13.02 -4.60
N ALA A 23 -11.44 13.03 -3.57
CA ALA A 23 -11.42 14.07 -2.53
C ALA A 23 -10.12 14.02 -1.71
N GLN A 24 -9.57 12.83 -1.46
CA GLN A 24 -8.30 12.68 -0.77
C GLN A 24 -7.11 13.09 -1.65
N GLN A 25 -7.11 12.72 -2.93
CA GLN A 25 -6.08 13.15 -3.87
C GLN A 25 -6.00 14.68 -3.97
N ASN A 26 -7.14 15.36 -3.95
CA ASN A 26 -7.20 16.83 -3.95
C ASN A 26 -6.73 17.44 -2.61
N ARG A 27 -7.02 16.82 -1.45
CA ARG A 27 -6.53 17.27 -0.15
C ARG A 27 -5.04 17.06 0.03
N VAL A 28 -4.52 15.88 -0.38
CA VAL A 28 -3.08 15.58 -0.33
C VAL A 28 -2.32 16.46 -1.32
N GLY A 29 -2.89 16.77 -2.48
CA GLY A 29 -2.31 17.72 -3.45
C GLY A 29 -2.20 19.15 -2.92
N LEU A 30 -3.14 19.61 -2.09
CA LEU A 30 -3.05 20.91 -1.42
C LEU A 30 -2.05 20.92 -0.25
N MET A 31 -1.91 19.79 0.48
CA MET A 31 -0.96 19.69 1.60
C MET A 31 0.47 19.35 1.16
N ALA A 32 0.65 18.74 -0.03
CA ALA A 32 1.98 18.37 -0.56
C ALA A 32 2.87 19.61 -0.86
N ASN A 33 2.31 20.80 -0.90
CA ASN A 33 3.07 22.04 -1.11
C ASN A 33 3.56 22.69 0.21
N GLU A 34 3.16 22.18 1.37
CA GLU A 34 3.62 22.69 2.67
C GLU A 34 4.44 21.62 3.36
N ASN A 35 5.77 21.81 3.39
CA ASN A 35 6.69 20.94 4.14
C ASN A 35 6.55 21.17 5.67
N VAL A 36 5.35 20.88 6.20
CA VAL A 36 5.02 21.05 7.62
C VAL A 36 5.89 20.18 8.55
N TYR A 37 6.56 19.15 8.01
CA TYR A 37 7.39 18.20 8.76
C TYR A 37 8.89 18.48 8.62
N GLY A 38 9.31 19.49 7.85
CA GLY A 38 10.72 19.85 7.66
C GLY A 38 11.55 18.83 6.87
N TRP A 39 10.93 17.96 6.07
CA TRP A 39 11.63 17.01 5.21
C TRP A 39 12.43 17.75 4.13
N ARG A 40 13.69 17.36 3.92
CA ARG A 40 14.49 17.92 2.82
C ARG A 40 13.93 17.55 1.46
N TYR A 41 13.46 16.29 1.32
CA TYR A 41 12.85 15.77 0.09
C TYR A 41 11.46 15.22 0.40
N TYR A 42 10.47 15.70 -0.34
CA TYR A 42 9.06 15.31 -0.20
C TYR A 42 8.34 15.22 -1.57
N GLY A 43 9.11 14.99 -2.65
CA GLY A 43 8.62 14.90 -4.03
C GLY A 43 8.67 16.22 -4.81
N GLN A 44 9.15 17.31 -4.22
CA GLN A 44 9.26 18.63 -4.88
C GLN A 44 10.44 18.70 -5.85
N GLU A 45 11.52 17.99 -5.54
CA GLU A 45 12.74 17.90 -6.34
C GLU A 45 13.43 16.55 -6.10
N ARG A 46 14.14 16.08 -7.10
CA ARG A 46 14.99 14.89 -6.95
C ARG A 46 16.33 15.27 -6.37
N PRO A 47 16.86 14.49 -5.39
CA PRO A 47 18.24 14.71 -4.95
C PRO A 47 19.23 14.40 -6.11
N PRO A 48 20.44 15.00 -6.07
CA PRO A 48 21.45 14.79 -7.14
C PRO A 48 21.90 13.32 -7.33
N PHE A 49 21.64 12.48 -6.33
CA PHE A 49 21.96 11.05 -6.37
C PHE A 49 20.77 10.17 -6.84
N ALA A 50 19.60 10.75 -7.09
CA ALA A 50 18.46 10.01 -7.64
C ALA A 50 18.77 9.51 -9.05
N LEU A 51 18.31 8.30 -9.34
CA LEU A 51 18.40 7.76 -10.68
C LEU A 51 17.32 8.40 -11.56
N GLU A 52 17.72 8.81 -12.78
CA GLU A 52 16.76 9.29 -13.76
C GLU A 52 15.90 8.14 -14.29
N PRO A 53 14.57 8.26 -14.24
CA PRO A 53 13.68 7.24 -14.80
C PRO A 53 13.75 7.22 -16.32
N GLY A 54 13.86 6.01 -16.89
CA GLY A 54 13.70 5.79 -18.33
C GLY A 54 12.24 5.85 -18.76
N GLN A 55 12.00 5.57 -20.05
CA GLN A 55 10.64 5.52 -20.58
C GLN A 55 9.79 4.47 -19.86
N GLY A 56 8.65 4.87 -19.34
CA GLY A 56 7.72 3.98 -18.59
C GLY A 56 8.16 3.68 -17.16
N GLN A 57 9.21 4.34 -16.67
CA GLN A 57 9.63 4.24 -15.28
C GLN A 57 9.21 5.47 -14.47
N GLU A 58 9.08 5.30 -13.16
CA GLU A 58 8.85 6.36 -12.18
C GLU A 58 9.95 6.36 -11.13
N SER A 59 10.34 7.54 -10.65
CA SER A 59 11.31 7.69 -9.56
C SER A 59 10.61 7.74 -8.23
N VAL A 60 11.09 7.00 -7.23
CA VAL A 60 10.59 7.10 -5.86
C VAL A 60 10.81 8.47 -5.23
N TRP A 61 11.67 9.29 -5.85
CA TRP A 61 11.96 10.65 -5.40
C TRP A 61 10.92 11.68 -5.85
N ASP A 62 10.01 11.28 -6.77
CA ASP A 62 8.86 12.08 -7.19
C ASP A 62 7.61 11.78 -6.31
N TYR A 63 7.70 10.80 -5.42
CA TYR A 63 6.59 10.46 -4.53
C TYR A 63 6.46 11.48 -3.41
N PRO A 64 5.24 11.78 -2.97
CA PRO A 64 5.00 12.83 -1.98
C PRO A 64 5.28 12.37 -0.55
N ARG A 65 5.46 13.35 0.34
CA ARG A 65 5.28 13.25 1.79
C ARG A 65 4.37 14.40 2.25
N PRO A 66 3.26 14.10 2.91
CA PRO A 66 2.71 12.79 3.32
C PRO A 66 2.50 11.81 2.15
N PRO A 67 2.56 10.50 2.41
CA PRO A 67 2.34 9.48 1.38
C PRO A 67 0.93 9.53 0.80
N ARG A 68 0.79 9.19 -0.48
CA ARG A 68 -0.51 9.06 -1.14
C ARG A 68 -0.84 7.61 -1.49
N ILE A 69 -2.14 7.34 -1.62
CA ILE A 69 -2.67 6.06 -2.07
C ILE A 69 -3.07 6.16 -3.54
N GLU A 70 -2.69 5.17 -4.34
CA GLU A 70 -3.12 5.02 -5.72
C GLU A 70 -3.69 3.62 -5.97
N ARG A 71 -4.70 3.53 -6.84
CA ARG A 71 -5.21 2.24 -7.30
C ARG A 71 -4.26 1.61 -8.32
N VAL A 72 -4.21 0.27 -8.30
CA VAL A 72 -3.41 -0.53 -9.22
C VAL A 72 -4.34 -1.40 -10.04
N SER A 73 -4.35 -1.20 -11.36
CA SER A 73 -5.13 -2.02 -12.30
C SER A 73 -4.41 -3.30 -12.74
N ARG A 74 -3.06 -3.33 -12.58
CA ARG A 74 -2.27 -4.54 -12.85
C ARG A 74 -2.64 -5.63 -11.85
N GLU A 75 -2.62 -6.86 -12.32
CA GLU A 75 -2.82 -8.02 -11.44
C GLU A 75 -1.73 -8.08 -10.37
N VAL A 76 -2.14 -8.31 -9.14
CA VAL A 76 -1.26 -8.53 -7.99
C VAL A 76 -1.48 -9.94 -7.48
N ILE A 77 -0.40 -10.72 -7.38
CA ILE A 77 -0.42 -12.11 -6.89
C ILE A 77 0.56 -12.26 -5.74
N VAL A 78 0.15 -12.99 -4.69
CA VAL A 78 1.02 -13.45 -3.60
C VAL A 78 0.90 -14.96 -3.51
N ARG A 79 2.06 -15.67 -3.40
CA ARG A 79 2.12 -17.13 -3.45
C ARG A 79 3.00 -17.73 -2.36
N VAL A 80 2.68 -18.97 -1.98
CA VAL A 80 3.54 -19.87 -1.21
C VAL A 80 3.65 -21.17 -2.00
N GLY A 81 4.77 -21.38 -2.67
CA GLY A 81 4.92 -22.48 -3.62
C GLY A 81 3.84 -22.43 -4.71
N GLU A 82 3.11 -23.52 -4.89
CA GLU A 82 2.02 -23.61 -5.88
C GLU A 82 0.70 -22.94 -5.40
N VAL A 83 0.60 -22.60 -4.12
CA VAL A 83 -0.63 -22.03 -3.55
C VAL A 83 -0.67 -20.52 -3.78
N VAL A 84 -1.66 -20.07 -4.54
CA VAL A 84 -2.00 -18.65 -4.65
C VAL A 84 -2.73 -18.23 -3.38
N LEU A 85 -2.05 -17.45 -2.53
CA LEU A 85 -2.59 -16.92 -1.28
C LEU A 85 -3.53 -15.73 -1.54
N ALA A 86 -3.14 -14.86 -2.47
CA ALA A 86 -3.92 -13.68 -2.85
C ALA A 86 -3.78 -13.40 -4.35
N GLN A 87 -4.88 -12.95 -4.97
CA GLN A 87 -4.91 -12.52 -6.38
C GLN A 87 -5.95 -11.42 -6.55
N THR A 88 -5.57 -10.30 -7.17
CA THR A 88 -6.48 -9.16 -7.33
C THR A 88 -6.06 -8.20 -8.43
N HIS A 89 -7.04 -7.54 -9.06
CA HIS A 89 -6.89 -6.33 -9.89
C HIS A 89 -7.35 -5.06 -9.15
N GLN A 90 -7.61 -5.16 -7.84
CA GLN A 90 -8.15 -4.06 -7.02
C GLN A 90 -7.18 -3.64 -5.91
N ALA A 91 -5.89 -3.94 -6.06
CA ALA A 91 -4.88 -3.50 -5.11
C ALA A 91 -4.76 -1.96 -5.10
N CYS A 92 -4.28 -1.44 -3.97
CA CYS A 92 -3.76 -0.08 -3.89
C CYS A 92 -2.26 -0.12 -3.62
N ARG A 93 -1.55 0.93 -4.02
CA ARG A 93 -0.17 1.18 -3.64
C ARG A 93 -0.06 2.47 -2.84
N VAL A 94 0.76 2.46 -1.82
CA VAL A 94 1.13 3.64 -1.05
C VAL A 94 2.48 4.11 -1.55
N LEU A 95 2.56 5.38 -1.96
CA LEU A 95 3.72 6.04 -2.53
C LEU A 95 4.28 7.04 -1.52
N GLU A 96 5.51 6.84 -1.10
CA GLU A 96 6.24 7.70 -0.18
C GLU A 96 7.64 7.99 -0.72
N THR A 97 8.07 9.24 -0.69
CA THR A 97 9.42 9.67 -1.10
C THR A 97 10.50 8.71 -0.61
N ALA A 98 11.44 8.36 -1.49
CA ALA A 98 12.58 7.48 -1.25
C ALA A 98 12.24 5.99 -1.04
N SER A 99 10.96 5.61 -0.98
CA SER A 99 10.53 4.22 -0.73
C SER A 99 9.87 3.61 -1.96
N PRO A 100 10.17 2.36 -2.32
CA PRO A 100 9.38 1.65 -3.32
C PRO A 100 7.92 1.59 -2.89
N PRO A 101 6.97 1.50 -3.83
CA PRO A 101 5.55 1.37 -3.51
C PRO A 101 5.28 0.22 -2.55
N THR A 102 4.41 0.43 -1.57
CA THR A 102 3.89 -0.63 -0.71
C THR A 102 2.50 -1.01 -1.19
N PHE A 103 2.30 -2.27 -1.58
CA PHE A 103 1.03 -2.75 -2.12
C PHE A 103 0.13 -3.27 -1.02
N TYR A 104 -1.16 -2.91 -1.09
CA TYR A 104 -2.21 -3.36 -0.19
C TYR A 104 -3.29 -4.09 -0.98
N ILE A 105 -3.68 -5.27 -0.51
CA ILE A 105 -4.61 -6.19 -1.14
C ILE A 105 -5.89 -6.22 -0.30
N PRO A 106 -7.08 -6.04 -0.90
CA PRO A 106 -8.35 -6.17 -0.18
C PRO A 106 -8.44 -7.52 0.55
N ARG A 107 -8.87 -7.52 1.81
CA ARG A 107 -8.95 -8.72 2.63
C ARG A 107 -9.74 -9.85 1.95
N MET A 108 -10.82 -9.51 1.27
CA MET A 108 -11.68 -10.45 0.55
C MET A 108 -10.99 -11.19 -0.60
N HIS A 109 -9.82 -10.71 -1.07
CA HIS A 109 -9.02 -11.33 -2.13
C HIS A 109 -7.83 -12.12 -1.59
N VAL A 110 -7.78 -12.34 -0.27
CA VAL A 110 -6.76 -13.14 0.41
C VAL A 110 -7.42 -14.36 1.03
N LYS A 111 -6.81 -15.52 0.91
CA LYS A 111 -7.32 -16.77 1.48
C LYS A 111 -7.11 -16.79 2.99
N ASP A 112 -8.18 -16.51 3.72
CA ASP A 112 -8.19 -16.38 5.18
C ASP A 112 -7.82 -17.67 5.91
N GLU A 113 -8.10 -18.82 5.31
CA GLU A 113 -7.79 -20.13 5.88
C GLU A 113 -6.28 -20.35 6.12
N TYR A 114 -5.42 -19.57 5.46
CA TYR A 114 -3.97 -19.63 5.63
C TYR A 114 -3.42 -18.50 6.53
N LEU A 115 -4.28 -17.60 7.03
CA LEU A 115 -3.85 -16.41 7.77
C LEU A 115 -4.09 -16.57 9.27
N TYR A 116 -3.06 -16.34 10.05
CA TYR A 116 -3.09 -16.38 11.51
C TYR A 116 -2.55 -15.07 12.09
N ARG A 117 -3.21 -14.54 13.09
CA ARG A 117 -2.70 -13.36 13.81
C ARG A 117 -1.35 -13.68 14.44
N ALA A 118 -0.35 -12.85 14.15
CA ALA A 118 0.93 -12.89 14.81
C ALA A 118 1.00 -11.88 15.96
N GLY A 119 1.83 -12.17 16.94
CA GLY A 119 2.08 -11.26 18.06
C GLY A 119 2.87 -10.02 17.64
N GLY A 120 2.77 -8.97 18.47
CA GLY A 120 3.47 -7.70 18.26
C GLY A 120 2.77 -6.73 17.32
N SER A 121 3.32 -5.53 17.26
CA SER A 121 2.87 -4.44 16.39
C SER A 121 4.02 -3.51 16.11
N SER A 122 3.86 -2.64 15.12
CA SER A 122 4.74 -1.48 14.89
C SER A 122 3.91 -0.25 14.61
N ARG A 123 4.49 0.93 14.79
CA ARG A 123 3.83 2.20 14.52
C ARG A 123 4.42 2.83 13.26
N CYS A 124 3.54 3.21 12.34
CA CYS A 124 3.85 4.10 11.24
C CYS A 124 3.30 5.49 11.56
N GLU A 125 4.10 6.53 11.38
CA GLU A 125 3.69 7.92 11.61
C GLU A 125 2.49 8.33 10.75
N TRP A 126 2.41 7.79 9.52
CA TRP A 126 1.36 8.11 8.55
C TRP A 126 0.10 7.25 8.70
N LYS A 127 0.28 5.94 8.92
CA LYS A 127 -0.80 4.94 8.82
C LYS A 127 -1.33 4.46 10.18
N GLY A 128 -0.63 4.76 11.29
CA GLY A 128 -1.04 4.28 12.60
C GLY A 128 -0.36 2.97 12.99
N THR A 129 -1.06 2.10 13.71
CA THR A 129 -0.51 0.85 14.27
C THR A 129 -0.74 -0.34 13.34
N ALA A 130 0.35 -0.92 12.85
CA ALA A 130 0.33 -2.15 12.08
C ALA A 130 0.14 -3.39 12.97
N ARG A 131 -0.64 -4.35 12.50
CA ARG A 131 -0.79 -5.70 13.06
C ARG A 131 -0.17 -6.71 12.10
N TYR A 132 0.51 -7.73 12.63
CA TYR A 132 1.21 -8.71 11.82
C TYR A 132 0.40 -9.98 11.62
N TRP A 133 0.71 -10.66 10.50
CA TRP A 133 0.10 -11.90 10.07
C TRP A 133 1.14 -12.94 9.73
N THR A 134 0.91 -14.17 10.20
CA THR A 134 1.61 -15.39 9.83
C THR A 134 0.81 -16.08 8.74
N VAL A 135 1.49 -16.59 7.73
CA VAL A 135 0.92 -17.43 6.66
C VAL A 135 1.34 -18.87 6.90
N SER A 136 0.37 -19.77 6.96
CA SER A 136 0.61 -21.21 7.12
C SER A 136 -0.05 -21.99 5.99
N VAL A 137 0.77 -22.42 5.04
CA VAL A 137 0.42 -23.33 3.93
C VAL A 137 1.23 -24.60 4.13
N PRO A 138 0.67 -25.66 4.71
CA PRO A 138 1.44 -26.85 5.07
C PRO A 138 2.28 -27.42 3.91
N PRO A 139 3.54 -27.80 4.13
CA PRO A 139 4.26 -27.79 5.42
C PRO A 139 4.95 -26.45 5.77
N VAL A 140 4.70 -25.37 4.99
CA VAL A 140 5.41 -24.08 5.09
C VAL A 140 4.66 -23.16 6.08
N VAL A 141 5.41 -22.59 7.04
CA VAL A 141 4.93 -21.54 7.94
C VAL A 141 5.85 -20.32 7.80
N LEU A 142 5.25 -19.18 7.47
CA LEU A 142 5.95 -17.90 7.30
C LEU A 142 5.47 -16.93 8.37
N GLU A 143 6.21 -16.83 9.46
CA GLU A 143 5.83 -15.99 10.60
C GLU A 143 5.97 -14.51 10.27
N ARG A 144 4.97 -13.70 10.66
CA ARG A 144 4.96 -12.24 10.52
C ARG A 144 5.34 -11.77 9.10
N VAL A 145 4.84 -12.46 8.10
CA VAL A 145 5.16 -12.21 6.69
C VAL A 145 4.27 -11.14 6.05
N GLY A 146 3.16 -10.83 6.68
CA GLY A 146 2.24 -9.77 6.25
C GLY A 146 1.85 -8.86 7.40
N TRP A 147 1.25 -7.73 7.04
CA TRP A 147 0.67 -6.78 8.00
C TRP A 147 -0.57 -6.10 7.46
N SER A 148 -1.37 -5.53 8.36
CA SER A 148 -2.53 -4.68 8.07
C SER A 148 -2.64 -3.55 9.08
N TYR A 149 -3.40 -2.52 8.74
CA TYR A 149 -3.82 -1.46 9.65
C TYR A 149 -5.31 -1.61 9.90
N GLU A 150 -5.67 -2.07 11.11
CA GLU A 150 -7.08 -2.33 11.47
C GLU A 150 -7.81 -1.03 11.85
N ASP A 151 -7.05 -0.06 12.35
CA ASP A 151 -7.51 1.27 12.71
C ASP A 151 -6.49 2.29 12.22
N PRO A 152 -6.46 2.56 10.90
CA PRO A 152 -5.54 3.52 10.32
C PRO A 152 -5.94 4.95 10.64
N HIS A 153 -5.01 5.90 10.46
CA HIS A 153 -5.36 7.31 10.45
C HIS A 153 -6.37 7.60 9.31
N PRO A 154 -7.22 8.63 9.44
CA PRO A 154 -8.32 8.90 8.50
C PRO A 154 -7.88 8.98 7.03
N GLU A 155 -6.69 9.51 6.76
CA GLU A 155 -6.12 9.63 5.42
C GLU A 155 -5.84 8.28 4.76
N PHE A 156 -5.75 7.21 5.56
CA PHE A 156 -5.49 5.83 5.11
C PHE A 156 -6.68 4.90 5.31
N GLU A 157 -7.86 5.44 5.55
CA GLU A 157 -9.09 4.66 5.79
C GLU A 157 -9.40 3.68 4.66
N SER A 158 -9.08 4.03 3.41
CA SER A 158 -9.34 3.20 2.22
C SER A 158 -8.58 1.86 2.21
N ILE A 159 -7.53 1.73 3.04
CA ILE A 159 -6.78 0.48 3.19
C ILE A 159 -7.00 -0.18 4.55
N ARG A 160 -8.05 0.21 5.31
CA ARG A 160 -8.41 -0.43 6.57
C ARG A 160 -8.57 -1.94 6.40
N GLY A 161 -7.80 -2.70 7.18
CA GLY A 161 -7.82 -4.17 7.17
C GLY A 161 -7.25 -4.82 5.89
N TRP A 162 -6.77 -4.05 4.92
CA TRP A 162 -6.12 -4.59 3.74
C TRP A 162 -4.73 -5.14 4.10
N LEU A 163 -4.33 -6.18 3.40
CA LEU A 163 -3.07 -6.88 3.67
C LEU A 163 -1.96 -6.41 2.76
N SER A 164 -0.79 -6.23 3.33
CA SER A 164 0.48 -6.10 2.63
C SER A 164 1.43 -7.22 3.06
N PHE A 165 2.42 -7.54 2.23
CA PHE A 165 3.33 -8.66 2.45
C PHE A 165 4.77 -8.23 2.22
N TYR A 166 5.72 -8.90 2.90
CA TYR A 166 7.17 -8.69 2.73
C TYR A 166 7.71 -9.53 1.57
N PRO A 167 8.08 -8.94 0.41
CA PRO A 167 8.58 -9.71 -0.75
C PRO A 167 9.88 -10.46 -0.49
N ALA A 168 10.63 -10.06 0.55
CA ALA A 168 11.82 -10.81 0.99
C ALA A 168 11.49 -12.19 1.58
N ARG A 169 10.23 -12.45 1.95
CA ARG A 169 9.81 -13.63 2.74
C ARG A 169 8.69 -14.43 2.08
N ILE A 170 8.00 -13.85 1.12
CA ILE A 170 6.91 -14.48 0.37
C ILE A 170 6.97 -14.02 -1.08
N GLU A 171 6.60 -14.89 -2.00
CA GLU A 171 6.62 -14.57 -3.41
C GLU A 171 5.48 -13.62 -3.79
N CYS A 172 5.84 -12.47 -4.40
CA CYS A 172 4.92 -11.44 -4.84
C CYS A 172 5.14 -11.12 -6.33
N HIS A 173 4.04 -10.86 -7.06
CA HIS A 173 4.06 -10.48 -8.46
C HIS A 173 3.15 -9.29 -8.71
N VAL A 174 3.52 -8.45 -9.68
CA VAL A 174 2.71 -7.34 -10.20
C VAL A 174 2.76 -7.38 -11.73
N GLY A 175 1.60 -7.52 -12.38
CA GLY A 175 1.50 -7.61 -13.84
C GLY A 175 2.33 -8.75 -14.44
N GLY A 176 2.37 -9.90 -13.75
CA GLY A 176 3.15 -11.07 -14.15
C GLY A 176 4.65 -10.99 -13.81
N THR A 177 5.15 -9.84 -13.37
CA THR A 177 6.57 -9.66 -13.01
C THR A 177 6.79 -9.93 -11.53
N ARG A 178 7.79 -10.75 -11.21
CA ARG A 178 8.21 -11.00 -9.84
C ARG A 178 8.78 -9.74 -9.20
N VAL A 179 8.34 -9.44 -7.99
CA VAL A 179 8.75 -8.28 -7.20
C VAL A 179 10.09 -8.55 -6.50
N MET A 180 10.97 -7.57 -6.48
CA MET A 180 12.14 -7.55 -5.60
C MET A 180 11.82 -6.81 -4.31
N ALA A 181 12.44 -7.26 -3.21
CA ALA A 181 12.25 -6.66 -1.91
C ALA A 181 13.03 -5.34 -1.75
N GLN A 182 12.46 -4.40 -1.01
CA GLN A 182 13.16 -3.21 -0.55
C GLN A 182 14.36 -3.60 0.33
N PRO A 183 15.52 -2.92 0.18
CA PRO A 183 16.70 -3.17 1.02
C PRO A 183 16.45 -2.98 2.51
N GLY A 184 17.31 -3.59 3.35
CA GLY A 184 17.37 -3.39 4.80
C GLY A 184 16.46 -4.28 5.63
N GLY A 185 15.53 -5.03 5.03
CA GLY A 185 14.71 -6.06 5.71
C GLY A 185 13.64 -5.53 6.70
N PHE A 186 13.62 -4.22 7.00
CA PHE A 186 12.62 -3.60 7.88
C PHE A 186 11.38 -3.15 7.10
N TYR A 187 11.59 -2.54 5.95
CA TYR A 187 10.52 -2.01 5.11
C TYR A 187 9.95 -3.08 4.16
N GLY A 188 8.70 -2.94 3.78
CA GLY A 188 8.00 -3.90 2.93
C GLY A 188 7.68 -3.37 1.53
N GLY A 189 8.47 -2.44 1.01
CA GLY A 189 8.28 -1.91 -0.34
C GLY A 189 8.54 -2.95 -1.43
N TRP A 190 7.82 -2.84 -2.54
CA TRP A 190 7.82 -3.73 -3.69
C TRP A 190 8.51 -3.07 -4.86
N ILE A 191 9.71 -3.56 -5.23
CA ILE A 191 10.46 -3.04 -6.38
C ILE A 191 10.07 -3.83 -7.62
N THR A 192 9.56 -3.12 -8.61
CA THR A 192 9.27 -3.60 -9.97
C THR A 192 10.18 -2.89 -10.97
N PRO A 193 10.38 -3.41 -12.21
CA PRO A 193 11.26 -2.79 -13.21
C PRO A 193 10.88 -1.36 -13.62
N ASP A 194 9.63 -0.97 -13.39
CA ASP A 194 9.10 0.36 -13.66
C ASP A 194 9.36 1.38 -12.53
N VAL A 195 10.09 0.99 -11.46
CA VAL A 195 10.39 1.88 -10.32
C VAL A 195 11.90 2.01 -10.14
N VAL A 196 12.40 3.25 -10.12
CA VAL A 196 13.82 3.52 -9.92
C VAL A 196 14.09 4.27 -8.61
N GLY A 197 15.28 4.00 -8.04
CA GLY A 197 15.74 4.51 -6.75
C GLY A 197 16.76 5.65 -6.84
N PRO A 198 17.74 5.65 -5.92
CA PRO A 198 18.00 4.66 -4.88
C PRO A 198 16.92 4.60 -3.81
N PHE A 199 16.81 3.45 -3.14
CA PHE A 199 15.72 3.16 -2.21
C PHE A 199 16.16 3.26 -0.74
N LYS A 200 15.30 3.86 0.09
CA LYS A 200 15.44 3.86 1.53
C LYS A 200 15.58 2.43 2.07
N GLY A 201 16.44 2.24 3.09
CA GLY A 201 16.77 0.93 3.67
C GLY A 201 18.12 0.39 3.21
N ALA A 202 18.70 0.91 2.12
CA ALA A 202 20.05 0.60 1.72
C ALA A 202 21.09 1.22 2.70
N PRO A 203 22.32 0.70 2.79
CA PRO A 203 23.39 1.33 3.55
C PRO A 203 23.56 2.81 3.17
N GLY A 204 23.67 3.70 4.17
CA GLY A 204 23.80 5.14 3.96
C GLY A 204 22.48 5.90 3.74
N SER A 205 21.33 5.24 3.72
CA SER A 205 20.02 5.85 3.52
C SER A 205 19.33 6.28 4.83
N SER A 206 20.02 6.23 5.97
CA SER A 206 19.50 6.73 7.24
C SER A 206 19.32 8.25 7.14
N GLY A 207 18.08 8.73 7.32
CA GLY A 207 17.73 10.15 7.18
C GLY A 207 17.08 10.53 5.84
N TRP A 208 16.82 9.57 4.96
CA TRP A 208 16.01 9.78 3.75
C TRP A 208 14.51 9.76 4.06
#